data_e2f85c62be7a02fa872740edd2815275
#
_entry.id   e2f85c62be7a02fa872740edd2815275
#
_cell.length_a   1.000
_cell.length_b   1.000
_cell.length_c   1.000
_cell.angle_alpha   90.00
_cell.angle_beta   90.00
_cell.angle_gamma   90.00
#
_symmetry.space_group_name_H-M   'P 1'
#
loop_
_entity.id
_entity.type
_entity.pdbx_description
1 polymer ?
#
loop_
_entity_poly.entity_id
_entity_poly.type
_entity_poly.pdbx_seq_one_letter_code
_entity_poly.pdbx_strand_id
1 'polypeptide(L)'
;IEKMYVDVGATSREEVENVFGIHIGDPMMPDVTFEYDAEHEICFGKAFDNRAGCACIVDTMKQLEKEQASLAVNVVGAFAAQEEVGTRGAVVTSQIVKPDLAIVFEGSPSDDFFISAGQAQGCMKKGVQIRILDNSYISNTQFISRAEGVAERRGIKFQESVSRGGSTNAAKI
;
A
#
# COMPACT_ATOMS: atom_id res chain seq x y z
N ILE A 1 14.62 -10.26 -11.21
CA ILE A 1 15.06 -11.60 -10.78
C ILE A 1 14.57 -12.57 -11.85
N GLU A 2 15.48 -13.06 -12.70
CA GLU A 2 15.09 -13.93 -13.82
C GLU A 2 14.72 -15.35 -13.38
N LYS A 3 15.24 -15.80 -12.22
CA LYS A 3 14.93 -17.12 -11.65
C LYS A 3 14.90 -17.04 -10.13
N MET A 4 13.81 -17.50 -9.55
CA MET A 4 13.69 -17.76 -8.12
C MET A 4 13.44 -19.25 -7.90
N TYR A 5 14.11 -19.82 -6.90
CA TYR A 5 13.92 -21.19 -6.50
C TYR A 5 13.61 -21.23 -5.02
N VAL A 6 12.67 -22.09 -4.65
CA VAL A 6 12.44 -22.48 -3.26
C VAL A 6 12.82 -23.93 -3.15
N ASP A 7 13.87 -24.22 -2.40
CA ASP A 7 14.30 -25.56 -2.10
C ASP A 7 13.50 -26.11 -0.92
N VAL A 8 12.73 -27.16 -1.17
CA VAL A 8 11.94 -27.87 -0.15
C VAL A 8 12.60 -29.19 0.27
N GLY A 9 13.81 -29.45 -0.17
CA GLY A 9 14.54 -30.69 0.12
C GLY A 9 14.09 -31.89 -0.71
N ALA A 10 13.24 -31.71 -1.72
CA ALA A 10 12.79 -32.79 -2.59
C ALA A 10 13.85 -33.12 -3.64
N THR A 11 13.93 -34.39 -4.00
CA THR A 11 14.87 -34.93 -5.01
C THR A 11 14.22 -35.16 -6.37
N SER A 12 12.89 -35.08 -6.44
CA SER A 12 12.13 -35.28 -7.68
C SER A 12 10.82 -34.51 -7.66
N ARG A 13 10.26 -34.27 -8.85
CA ARG A 13 8.93 -33.69 -9.01
C ARG A 13 7.84 -34.55 -8.36
N GLU A 14 7.93 -35.85 -8.49
CA GLU A 14 6.97 -36.78 -7.91
C GLU A 14 6.94 -36.66 -6.37
N GLU A 15 8.09 -36.47 -5.75
CA GLU A 15 8.20 -36.24 -4.32
C GLU A 15 7.56 -34.90 -3.92
N VAL A 16 7.78 -33.83 -4.70
CA VAL A 16 7.14 -32.52 -4.47
C VAL A 16 5.62 -32.64 -4.50
N GLU A 17 5.08 -33.33 -5.51
CA GLU A 17 3.63 -33.43 -5.70
C GLU A 17 2.97 -34.41 -4.71
N ASN A 18 3.56 -35.60 -4.51
CA ASN A 18 2.91 -36.68 -3.75
C ASN A 18 3.27 -36.70 -2.26
N VAL A 19 4.45 -36.23 -1.88
CA VAL A 19 4.92 -36.24 -0.49
C VAL A 19 4.71 -34.88 0.16
N PHE A 20 5.11 -33.81 -0.52
CA PHE A 20 4.96 -32.46 0.00
C PHE A 20 3.60 -31.83 -0.35
N GLY A 21 2.87 -32.38 -1.31
CA GLY A 21 1.55 -31.87 -1.72
C GLY A 21 1.59 -30.51 -2.40
N ILE A 22 2.71 -30.15 -3.02
CA ILE A 22 2.91 -28.84 -3.66
C ILE A 22 2.67 -28.98 -5.16
N HIS A 23 1.78 -28.16 -5.70
CA HIS A 23 1.37 -28.21 -7.09
C HIS A 23 1.69 -26.90 -7.84
N ILE A 24 1.65 -26.97 -9.17
CA ILE A 24 1.80 -25.77 -10.00
C ILE A 24 0.66 -24.81 -9.72
N GLY A 25 1.01 -23.56 -9.35
CA GLY A 25 0.05 -22.51 -9.02
C GLY A 25 -0.19 -22.32 -7.53
N ASP A 26 0.37 -23.17 -6.68
CA ASP A 26 0.27 -22.97 -5.23
C ASP A 26 1.05 -21.72 -4.81
N PRO A 27 0.45 -20.86 -4.00
CA PRO A 27 1.13 -19.67 -3.50
C PRO A 27 2.17 -20.04 -2.43
N MET A 28 3.29 -19.36 -2.45
CA MET A 28 4.30 -19.45 -1.39
C MET A 28 4.47 -18.08 -0.73
N MET A 29 4.60 -18.08 0.57
CA MET A 29 4.83 -16.86 1.34
C MET A 29 5.79 -17.14 2.50
N PRO A 30 6.57 -16.14 2.95
CA PRO A 30 7.35 -16.27 4.17
C PRO A 30 6.46 -16.61 5.38
N ASP A 31 6.89 -17.53 6.22
CA ASP A 31 6.24 -17.83 7.50
C ASP A 31 6.66 -16.78 8.54
N VAL A 32 5.96 -15.66 8.52
CA VAL A 32 6.22 -14.52 9.41
C VAL A 32 4.98 -14.25 10.24
N THR A 33 5.15 -14.24 11.56
CA THR A 33 4.13 -13.84 12.52
C THR A 33 4.14 -12.32 12.69
N PHE A 34 2.97 -11.73 12.88
CA PHE A 34 2.87 -10.30 13.21
C PHE A 34 3.38 -10.06 14.63
N GLU A 35 4.25 -9.08 14.78
CA GLU A 35 4.79 -8.62 16.05
C GLU A 35 4.70 -7.10 16.14
N TYR A 36 4.48 -6.59 17.34
CA TYR A 36 4.50 -5.17 17.63
C TYR A 36 5.49 -4.88 18.74
N ASP A 37 6.52 -4.11 18.42
CA ASP A 37 7.47 -3.57 19.36
C ASP A 37 6.92 -2.24 19.92
N ALA A 38 6.40 -2.31 21.15
CA ALA A 38 5.78 -1.16 21.79
C ALA A 38 6.82 -0.11 22.26
N GLU A 39 8.06 -0.50 22.50
CA GLU A 39 9.13 0.42 22.90
C GLU A 39 9.55 1.30 21.73
N HIS A 40 9.65 0.71 20.55
CA HIS A 40 10.07 1.43 19.34
C HIS A 40 8.90 1.83 18.43
N GLU A 41 7.67 1.45 18.77
CA GLU A 41 6.46 1.69 17.96
C GLU A 41 6.62 1.16 16.52
N ILE A 42 7.12 -0.07 16.38
CA ILE A 42 7.39 -0.72 15.10
C ILE A 42 6.57 -2.00 14.99
N CYS A 43 5.96 -2.19 13.84
CA CYS A 43 5.30 -3.45 13.47
C CYS A 43 6.22 -4.28 12.57
N PHE A 44 6.32 -5.56 12.86
CA PHE A 44 6.95 -6.55 12.00
C PHE A 44 5.89 -7.49 11.46
N GLY A 45 5.99 -7.85 10.19
CA GLY A 45 5.02 -8.75 9.59
C GLY A 45 5.19 -8.85 8.09
N LYS A 46 4.28 -9.59 7.46
CA LYS A 46 4.20 -9.75 6.00
C LYS A 46 3.03 -8.97 5.43
N ALA A 47 3.13 -8.65 4.14
CA ALA A 47 2.05 -8.06 3.35
C ALA A 47 1.50 -6.72 3.92
N PHE A 48 2.37 -5.87 4.50
CA PHE A 48 2.02 -4.48 4.78
C PHE A 48 1.63 -3.75 3.50
N ASP A 49 2.26 -4.09 2.42
CA ASP A 49 1.83 -3.81 1.08
C ASP A 49 0.83 -4.90 0.64
N ASN A 50 -0.47 -4.57 0.50
CA ASN A 50 -1.01 -3.28 0.96
C ASN A 50 -2.14 -3.51 2.00
N ARG A 51 -1.92 -4.39 2.98
CA ARG A 51 -2.87 -4.58 4.09
C ARG A 51 -2.94 -3.36 5.01
N ALA A 52 -1.86 -2.57 5.08
CA ALA A 52 -1.87 -1.32 5.82
C ALA A 52 -2.85 -0.32 5.20
N GLY A 53 -2.85 -0.15 3.89
CA GLY A 53 -3.81 0.68 3.18
C GLY A 53 -5.26 0.19 3.37
N CYS A 54 -5.48 -1.12 3.35
CA CYS A 54 -6.80 -1.69 3.66
C CYS A 54 -7.26 -1.32 5.08
N ALA A 55 -6.36 -1.39 6.06
CA ALA A 55 -6.65 -1.00 7.44
C ALA A 55 -7.00 0.49 7.54
N CYS A 56 -6.30 1.36 6.82
CA CYS A 56 -6.59 2.79 6.75
C CYS A 56 -8.00 3.07 6.20
N ILE A 57 -8.43 2.36 5.16
CA ILE A 57 -9.80 2.49 4.62
C ILE A 57 -10.82 2.10 5.68
N VAL A 58 -10.65 0.93 6.32
CA VAL A 58 -11.58 0.45 7.36
C VAL A 58 -11.65 1.41 8.53
N ASP A 59 -10.51 1.90 9.01
CA ASP A 59 -10.47 2.84 10.14
C ASP A 59 -11.11 4.18 9.78
N THR A 60 -10.84 4.70 8.59
CA THR A 60 -11.49 5.93 8.08
C THR A 60 -13.01 5.80 8.08
N MET A 61 -13.55 4.70 7.55
CA MET A 61 -14.99 4.48 7.51
C MET A 61 -15.60 4.37 8.92
N LYS A 62 -14.92 3.68 9.85
CA LYS A 62 -15.33 3.59 11.26
C LYS A 62 -15.30 4.95 11.97
N GLN A 63 -14.30 5.77 11.69
CA GLN A 63 -14.23 7.13 12.27
C GLN A 63 -15.36 8.01 11.77
N LEU A 64 -15.65 8.00 10.47
CA LEU A 64 -16.76 8.75 9.89
C LEU A 64 -18.11 8.34 10.50
N GLU A 65 -18.33 7.04 10.68
CA GLU A 65 -19.54 6.52 11.35
C GLU A 65 -19.61 6.95 12.82
N LYS A 66 -18.53 6.80 13.58
CA LYS A 66 -18.45 7.15 15.00
C LYS A 66 -18.69 8.65 15.24
N GLU A 67 -18.14 9.50 14.39
CA GLU A 67 -18.30 10.93 14.48
C GLU A 67 -19.68 11.41 13.97
N GLN A 68 -20.51 10.51 13.46
CA GLN A 68 -21.78 10.84 12.80
C GLN A 68 -21.60 11.97 11.78
N ALA A 69 -20.51 11.89 11.02
CA ALA A 69 -20.08 12.94 10.13
C ALA A 69 -21.17 13.25 9.08
N SER A 70 -21.66 14.49 9.09
CA SER A 70 -22.52 14.97 8.01
C SER A 70 -21.66 15.43 6.86
N LEU A 71 -21.62 14.64 5.81
CA LEU A 71 -20.80 14.91 4.63
C LEU A 71 -21.68 15.36 3.47
N ALA A 72 -21.20 16.35 2.72
CA ALA A 72 -21.85 16.80 1.48
C ALA A 72 -21.55 15.89 0.27
N VAL A 73 -20.81 14.82 0.50
CA VAL A 73 -20.34 13.86 -0.52
C VAL A 73 -20.59 12.43 -0.08
N ASN A 74 -20.71 11.52 -1.03
CA ASN A 74 -20.71 10.09 -0.75
C ASN A 74 -19.27 9.61 -0.59
N VAL A 75 -19.01 8.85 0.46
CA VAL A 75 -17.70 8.22 0.68
C VAL A 75 -17.84 6.71 0.45
N VAL A 76 -16.98 6.17 -0.38
CA VAL A 76 -16.96 4.74 -0.72
C VAL A 76 -15.57 4.17 -0.38
N GLY A 77 -15.53 3.21 0.52
CA GLY A 77 -14.34 2.40 0.76
C GLY A 77 -14.25 1.29 -0.29
N ALA A 78 -13.20 1.28 -1.10
CA ALA A 78 -13.03 0.34 -2.19
C ALA A 78 -11.74 -0.48 -2.03
N PHE A 79 -11.84 -1.80 -2.21
CA PHE A 79 -10.71 -2.73 -2.16
C PHE A 79 -10.54 -3.36 -3.54
N ALA A 80 -9.45 -3.04 -4.20
CA ALA A 80 -9.15 -3.55 -5.54
C ALA A 80 -8.26 -4.79 -5.45
N ALA A 81 -8.65 -5.86 -6.11
CA ALA A 81 -7.85 -7.08 -6.21
C ALA A 81 -6.83 -6.98 -7.35
N GLN A 82 -5.79 -7.83 -7.30
CA GLN A 82 -4.80 -7.99 -8.37
C GLN A 82 -4.03 -6.68 -8.70
N GLU A 83 -3.68 -5.91 -7.68
CA GLU A 83 -2.84 -4.72 -7.84
C GLU A 83 -1.46 -5.11 -8.35
N GLU A 84 -0.79 -6.06 -7.68
CA GLU A 84 0.58 -6.54 -7.94
C GLU A 84 0.82 -7.15 -9.34
N VAL A 85 -0.24 -7.47 -10.05
CA VAL A 85 -0.19 -8.04 -11.40
C VAL A 85 -0.75 -7.10 -12.47
N GLY A 86 -0.69 -5.81 -12.20
CA GLY A 86 -1.02 -4.75 -13.16
C GLY A 86 -2.29 -3.97 -12.86
N THR A 87 -2.58 -3.70 -11.60
CA THR A 87 -3.69 -2.82 -11.13
C THR A 87 -5.06 -3.19 -11.70
N ARG A 88 -5.30 -4.49 -11.92
CA ARG A 88 -6.46 -4.98 -12.68
C ARG A 88 -7.79 -4.67 -12.02
N GLY A 89 -7.86 -4.85 -10.71
CA GLY A 89 -9.07 -4.59 -9.94
C GLY A 89 -9.46 -3.12 -9.91
N ALA A 90 -8.48 -2.21 -9.93
CA ALA A 90 -8.73 -0.78 -9.94
C ALA A 90 -9.49 -0.32 -11.19
N VAL A 91 -9.19 -0.90 -12.35
CA VAL A 91 -9.93 -0.63 -13.60
C VAL A 91 -11.41 -0.95 -13.45
N VAL A 92 -11.73 -2.09 -12.85
CA VAL A 92 -13.12 -2.52 -12.64
C VAL A 92 -13.79 -1.66 -11.57
N THR A 93 -13.10 -1.45 -10.45
CA THR A 93 -13.63 -0.66 -9.33
C THR A 93 -13.92 0.78 -9.74
N SER A 94 -13.04 1.42 -10.51
CA SER A 94 -13.25 2.80 -11.00
C SER A 94 -14.47 2.91 -11.92
N GLN A 95 -14.72 1.91 -12.76
CA GLN A 95 -15.89 1.88 -13.64
C GLN A 95 -17.21 1.69 -12.87
N ILE A 96 -17.19 0.95 -11.77
CA ILE A 96 -18.37 0.72 -10.93
C ILE A 96 -18.66 1.93 -10.06
N VAL A 97 -17.64 2.45 -9.35
CA VAL A 97 -17.78 3.56 -8.40
C VAL A 97 -17.90 4.90 -9.11
N LYS A 98 -17.16 5.10 -10.21
CA LYS A 98 -17.07 6.37 -10.96
C LYS A 98 -16.82 7.56 -10.04
N PRO A 99 -15.72 7.59 -9.31
CA PRO A 99 -15.48 8.62 -8.31
C PRO A 99 -15.18 9.97 -8.98
N ASP A 100 -15.64 11.07 -8.39
CA ASP A 100 -15.21 12.43 -8.76
C ASP A 100 -13.82 12.73 -8.21
N LEU A 101 -13.44 12.03 -7.13
CA LEU A 101 -12.15 12.14 -6.45
C LEU A 101 -11.80 10.82 -5.80
N ALA A 102 -10.52 10.43 -5.89
CA ALA A 102 -10.00 9.25 -5.23
C ALA A 102 -8.81 9.57 -4.35
N ILE A 103 -8.75 8.92 -3.19
CA ILE A 103 -7.58 8.85 -2.32
C ILE A 103 -7.14 7.41 -2.29
N VAL A 104 -5.91 7.15 -2.71
CA VAL A 104 -5.36 5.79 -2.78
C VAL A 104 -4.32 5.64 -1.68
N PHE A 105 -4.54 4.65 -0.81
CA PHE A 105 -3.56 4.26 0.21
C PHE A 105 -2.64 3.19 -0.36
N GLU A 106 -1.33 3.38 -0.15
CA GLU A 106 -0.32 2.47 -0.69
C GLU A 106 0.79 2.20 0.31
N GLY A 107 1.37 1.00 0.25
CA GLY A 107 2.60 0.67 0.92
C GLY A 107 3.77 1.40 0.25
N SER A 108 4.55 2.17 1.01
CA SER A 108 5.70 2.87 0.47
C SER A 108 6.95 2.52 1.26
N PRO A 109 8.00 2.00 0.60
CA PRO A 109 9.24 1.70 1.29
C PRO A 109 9.92 3.00 1.74
N SER A 110 10.60 2.95 2.89
CA SER A 110 11.55 3.99 3.26
C SER A 110 12.87 3.80 2.52
N ASP A 111 13.57 4.88 2.25
CA ASP A 111 14.86 4.89 1.57
C ASP A 111 15.98 5.52 2.41
N ASP A 112 15.67 5.94 3.63
CA ASP A 112 16.55 6.66 4.54
C ASP A 112 17.76 5.86 5.08
N PHE A 113 17.78 4.56 4.84
CA PHE A 113 18.93 3.71 5.16
C PHE A 113 19.81 3.33 3.96
N PHE A 114 19.35 3.64 2.74
CA PHE A 114 20.13 3.45 1.51
C PHE A 114 20.68 4.76 0.95
N ILE A 115 20.00 5.86 1.22
CA ILE A 115 20.27 7.17 0.62
C ILE A 115 20.59 8.16 1.73
N SER A 116 21.45 9.14 1.43
CA SER A 116 21.82 10.18 2.40
C SER A 116 20.57 10.96 2.88
N ALA A 117 20.56 11.37 4.12
CA ALA A 117 19.41 12.00 4.78
C ALA A 117 18.86 13.23 4.02
N GLY A 118 19.70 13.94 3.26
CA GLY A 118 19.26 15.10 2.46
C GLY A 118 18.63 14.73 1.11
N GLN A 119 18.64 13.45 0.74
CA GLN A 119 18.11 12.97 -0.53
C GLN A 119 16.98 11.95 -0.34
N ALA A 120 16.83 11.42 0.88
CA ALA A 120 15.77 10.46 1.21
C ALA A 120 14.41 11.12 1.11
N GLN A 121 13.47 10.43 0.43
CA GLN A 121 12.10 10.90 0.24
C GLN A 121 11.09 10.19 1.16
N GLY A 122 11.49 9.05 1.72
CA GLY A 122 10.69 8.27 2.64
C GLY A 122 11.47 7.88 3.87
N CYS A 123 11.31 8.60 4.97
CA CYS A 123 11.99 8.33 6.23
C CYS A 123 11.03 7.69 7.24
N MET A 124 11.51 6.66 7.92
CA MET A 124 10.76 6.05 9.02
C MET A 124 10.39 7.06 10.09
N LYS A 125 9.18 7.00 10.62
CA LYS A 125 8.67 7.88 11.70
C LYS A 125 8.59 9.38 11.38
N LYS A 126 8.77 9.75 10.12
CA LYS A 126 8.64 11.16 9.69
C LYS A 126 7.26 11.52 9.15
N GLY A 127 6.32 10.61 9.23
CA GLY A 127 4.94 10.82 8.81
C GLY A 127 4.58 10.11 7.51
N VAL A 128 3.35 10.29 7.08
CA VAL A 128 2.81 9.68 5.87
C VAL A 128 3.49 10.26 4.64
N GLN A 129 3.74 9.43 3.63
CA GLN A 129 4.21 9.90 2.33
C GLN A 129 3.04 10.37 1.47
N ILE A 130 3.10 11.60 1.00
CA ILE A 130 2.20 12.14 -0.02
C ILE A 130 2.90 11.99 -1.37
N ARG A 131 2.38 11.12 -2.23
CA ARG A 131 2.94 10.85 -3.54
C ARG A 131 2.52 11.94 -4.53
N ILE A 132 3.49 12.73 -4.97
CA ILE A 132 3.27 13.80 -5.96
C ILE A 132 3.24 13.25 -7.37
N LEU A 133 4.14 12.31 -7.67
CA LEU A 133 4.30 11.71 -8.99
C LEU A 133 4.91 10.31 -8.88
N ASP A 134 4.47 9.41 -9.73
CA ASP A 134 5.17 8.15 -10.03
C ASP A 134 5.20 7.88 -11.55
N ASN A 135 5.63 6.67 -11.95
CA ASN A 135 5.72 6.30 -13.36
C ASN A 135 4.40 6.31 -14.13
N SER A 136 3.29 6.28 -13.44
CA SER A 136 1.98 6.01 -14.03
C SER A 136 0.97 7.13 -13.86
N TYR A 137 1.21 8.06 -12.93
CA TYR A 137 0.31 9.18 -12.72
C TYR A 137 1.01 10.40 -12.08
N ILE A 138 0.35 11.55 -12.20
CA ILE A 138 0.69 12.80 -11.51
C ILE A 138 -0.49 13.18 -10.64
N SER A 139 -0.25 13.37 -9.35
CA SER A 139 -1.30 13.77 -8.40
C SER A 139 -1.87 15.15 -8.73
N ASN A 140 -3.14 15.34 -8.42
CA ASN A 140 -3.76 16.65 -8.52
C ASN A 140 -3.18 17.62 -7.49
N THR A 141 -2.44 18.62 -7.95
CA THR A 141 -1.70 19.56 -7.10
C THR A 141 -2.60 20.37 -6.16
N GLN A 142 -3.80 20.74 -6.60
CA GLN A 142 -4.74 21.47 -5.74
C GLN A 142 -5.26 20.58 -4.61
N PHE A 143 -5.49 19.31 -4.88
CA PHE A 143 -5.89 18.37 -3.86
C PHE A 143 -4.76 18.07 -2.87
N ILE A 144 -3.53 17.90 -3.36
CA ILE A 144 -2.33 17.75 -2.53
C ILE A 144 -2.21 18.94 -1.57
N SER A 145 -2.20 20.17 -2.06
CA SER A 145 -2.08 21.36 -1.22
C SER A 145 -3.19 21.47 -0.16
N ARG A 146 -4.39 20.98 -0.47
CA ARG A 146 -5.48 20.92 0.54
C ARG A 146 -5.20 19.86 1.61
N ALA A 147 -4.71 18.68 1.21
CA ALA A 147 -4.37 17.61 2.14
C ALA A 147 -3.24 18.04 3.09
N GLU A 148 -2.19 18.66 2.55
CA GLU A 148 -1.08 19.24 3.32
C GLU A 148 -1.56 20.30 4.31
N GLY A 149 -2.38 21.24 3.86
CA GLY A 149 -2.94 22.26 4.74
C GLY A 149 -3.85 21.67 5.84
N VAL A 150 -4.50 20.53 5.61
CA VAL A 150 -5.23 19.80 6.67
C VAL A 150 -4.25 19.15 7.63
N ALA A 151 -3.19 18.50 7.12
CA ALA A 151 -2.17 17.85 7.93
C ALA A 151 -1.48 18.86 8.85
N GLU A 152 -1.07 20.01 8.33
CA GLU A 152 -0.47 21.11 9.10
C GLU A 152 -1.37 21.59 10.23
N ARG A 153 -2.63 21.91 9.92
CA ARG A 153 -3.59 22.36 10.92
C ARG A 153 -3.87 21.34 12.03
N ARG A 154 -3.72 20.07 11.73
CA ARG A 154 -3.93 18.97 12.67
C ARG A 154 -2.65 18.44 13.30
N GLY A 155 -1.48 19.00 12.98
CA GLY A 155 -0.18 18.55 13.48
C GLY A 155 0.20 17.15 13.00
N ILE A 156 -0.33 16.72 11.86
CA ILE A 156 -0.01 15.43 11.25
C ILE A 156 1.28 15.59 10.43
N LYS A 157 2.29 14.79 10.74
CA LYS A 157 3.54 14.78 9.98
C LYS A 157 3.34 14.15 8.62
N PHE A 158 3.93 14.72 7.60
CA PHE A 158 3.94 14.17 6.25
C PHE A 158 5.26 14.43 5.54
N GLN A 159 5.49 13.73 4.46
CA GLN A 159 6.64 13.84 3.58
C GLN A 159 6.14 13.79 2.14
N GLU A 160 6.68 14.64 1.27
CA GLU A 160 6.42 14.57 -0.16
C GLU A 160 7.35 13.58 -0.84
N SER A 161 6.85 12.84 -1.82
CA SER A 161 7.68 11.90 -2.57
C SER A 161 7.39 11.91 -4.07
N VAL A 162 8.47 11.76 -4.84
CA VAL A 162 8.47 11.56 -6.29
C VAL A 162 9.17 10.24 -6.58
N SER A 163 8.46 9.27 -7.13
CA SER A 163 9.02 7.96 -7.42
C SER A 163 9.31 7.80 -8.91
N ARG A 164 10.48 7.22 -9.21
CA ARG A 164 10.83 6.81 -10.58
C ARG A 164 10.48 5.34 -10.86
N GLY A 165 10.02 4.62 -9.85
CA GLY A 165 9.63 3.22 -9.93
C GLY A 165 8.27 3.00 -9.30
N GLY A 166 7.67 1.87 -9.59
CA GLY A 166 6.35 1.51 -9.06
C GLY A 166 5.20 2.21 -9.77
N SER A 167 4.04 1.70 -9.50
CA SER A 167 2.73 2.19 -9.95
C SER A 167 1.75 1.86 -8.86
N THR A 168 0.63 2.55 -8.83
CA THR A 168 -0.45 2.28 -7.86
C THR A 168 -1.80 2.24 -8.55
N ASN A 169 -2.82 1.85 -7.83
CA ASN A 169 -4.20 1.88 -8.31
C ASN A 169 -4.65 3.27 -8.80
N ALA A 170 -4.00 4.36 -8.34
CA ALA A 170 -4.30 5.73 -8.75
C ALA A 170 -4.17 5.95 -10.27
N ALA A 171 -3.32 5.18 -10.95
CA ALA A 171 -3.13 5.24 -12.40
C ALA A 171 -4.36 4.77 -13.21
N LYS A 172 -5.38 4.20 -12.57
CA LYS A 172 -6.54 3.58 -13.22
C LYS A 172 -7.88 4.19 -12.79
N ILE A 173 -7.84 5.29 -12.04
CA ILE A 173 -9.03 5.95 -11.49
C ILE A 173 -9.26 7.31 -12.13
#